data_f9901d70edfc32ab33b90205bbd69abc
#
_entry.id   f9901d70edfc32ab33b90205bbd69abc
#
_cell.length_a   1.000
_cell.length_b   1.000
_cell.length_c   1.000
_cell.angle_alpha   90.00
_cell.angle_beta   90.00
_cell.angle_gamma   90.00
#
_symmetry.space_group_name_H-M   'P 1'
#
loop_
_entity.id
_entity.type
_entity.pdbx_description
1 polymer ?
#
loop_
_entity_poly.entity_id
_entity_poly.type
_entity_poly.pdbx_seq_one_letter_code
_entity_poly.pdbx_strand_id
1 'polypeptide(L)'
;SMESGVSIEFLANKDYYLGTPDFDRLVFKKVQSTNLLSGLMSGDIDVLSANSQIPLADWEAAKNTQGIVTKSVPTFAYQYMAMNTSRDYLTEDVRHAISLAINRQVIVDQLLQGEARIAIGPLAEDHPYFDEKLLPIEYDPEKAKSMLEAAGWDSNRELEVQVSTGNEVREKSAILIQQDLQKIGIKTKIQTLDFPTLLTNARNGDYD
;
A
#
# COMPACT_ATOMS: atom_id res chain seq x y z
N SER A 1 -18.28 -3.43 -24.21
CA SER A 1 -19.41 -3.10 -23.31
C SER A 1 -18.90 -2.78 -21.91
N MET A 2 -19.72 -2.12 -21.10
CA MET A 2 -19.39 -1.79 -19.70
C MET A 2 -20.65 -1.93 -18.85
N GLU A 3 -20.55 -2.69 -17.77
CA GLU A 3 -21.54 -2.77 -16.70
C GLU A 3 -20.92 -2.14 -15.45
N SER A 4 -21.47 -0.97 -15.05
CA SER A 4 -20.87 -0.15 -13.98
C SER A 4 -20.73 -0.94 -12.68
N GLY A 5 -19.53 -0.95 -12.11
CA GLY A 5 -19.22 -1.67 -10.87
C GLY A 5 -19.11 -3.19 -10.98
N VAL A 6 -19.31 -3.78 -12.17
CA VAL A 6 -19.30 -5.24 -12.40
C VAL A 6 -18.18 -5.64 -13.37
N SER A 7 -18.25 -5.15 -14.63
CA SER A 7 -17.29 -5.57 -15.64
C SER A 7 -17.11 -4.57 -16.77
N ILE A 8 -15.96 -4.68 -17.44
CA ILE A 8 -15.67 -3.99 -18.70
C ILE A 8 -15.22 -5.04 -19.70
N GLU A 9 -15.83 -5.04 -20.88
CA GLU A 9 -15.52 -5.94 -21.97
C GLU A 9 -14.92 -5.18 -23.15
N PHE A 10 -13.81 -5.69 -23.65
CA PHE A 10 -13.14 -5.23 -24.87
C PHE A 10 -13.17 -6.34 -25.92
N LEU A 11 -13.40 -5.96 -27.17
CA LEU A 11 -13.29 -6.83 -28.33
C LEU A 11 -11.97 -6.57 -29.04
N ALA A 12 -11.39 -7.60 -29.64
CA ALA A 12 -10.17 -7.47 -30.42
C ALA A 12 -10.34 -6.48 -31.58
N ASN A 13 -9.41 -5.54 -31.68
CA ASN A 13 -9.31 -4.69 -32.88
C ASN A 13 -8.52 -5.44 -33.94
N LYS A 14 -9.21 -5.93 -34.98
CA LYS A 14 -8.60 -6.68 -36.08
C LYS A 14 -7.68 -5.84 -36.94
N ASP A 15 -7.87 -4.51 -36.94
CA ASP A 15 -7.07 -3.54 -37.68
C ASP A 15 -5.99 -2.88 -36.82
N TYR A 16 -5.58 -3.55 -35.70
CA TYR A 16 -4.55 -3.01 -34.81
C TYR A 16 -3.20 -2.95 -35.52
N TYR A 17 -2.51 -1.82 -35.46
CA TYR A 17 -1.31 -1.52 -36.22
C TYR A 17 -0.09 -2.43 -35.92
N LEU A 18 -0.07 -3.10 -34.77
CA LEU A 18 0.96 -4.09 -34.40
C LEU A 18 0.55 -5.55 -34.66
N GLY A 19 -0.60 -5.75 -35.31
CA GLY A 19 -1.16 -7.07 -35.60
C GLY A 19 -2.44 -7.37 -34.81
N THR A 20 -3.20 -8.32 -35.31
CA THR A 20 -4.43 -8.76 -34.65
C THR A 20 -4.10 -9.45 -33.33
N PRO A 21 -4.78 -9.12 -32.21
CA PRO A 21 -4.63 -9.86 -30.96
C PRO A 21 -4.98 -11.35 -31.09
N ASP A 22 -4.30 -12.21 -30.32
CA ASP A 22 -4.51 -13.67 -30.34
C ASP A 22 -5.82 -14.12 -29.68
N PHE A 23 -6.51 -13.22 -28.96
CA PHE A 23 -7.81 -13.48 -28.34
C PHE A 23 -8.88 -12.51 -28.84
N ASP A 24 -10.11 -12.98 -29.01
CA ASP A 24 -11.21 -12.17 -29.55
C ASP A 24 -11.79 -11.20 -28.53
N ARG A 25 -11.68 -11.53 -27.23
CA ARG A 25 -12.35 -10.81 -26.15
C ARG A 25 -11.53 -10.80 -24.87
N LEU A 26 -11.46 -9.61 -24.23
CA LEU A 26 -10.88 -9.40 -22.90
C LEU A 26 -11.93 -8.83 -21.97
N VAL A 27 -12.14 -9.47 -20.82
CA VAL A 27 -13.13 -9.05 -19.82
C VAL A 27 -12.44 -8.74 -18.51
N PHE A 28 -12.51 -7.49 -18.05
CA PHE A 28 -12.13 -7.11 -16.70
C PHE A 28 -13.35 -7.24 -15.78
N LYS A 29 -13.28 -8.14 -14.81
CA LYS A 29 -14.31 -8.33 -13.78
C LYS A 29 -13.88 -7.71 -12.46
N LYS A 30 -14.82 -7.02 -11.78
CA LYS A 30 -14.60 -6.60 -10.39
C LYS A 30 -14.94 -7.77 -9.47
N VAL A 31 -13.94 -8.31 -8.80
CA VAL A 31 -14.08 -9.44 -7.87
C VAL A 31 -13.57 -9.03 -6.49
N GLN A 32 -14.21 -9.50 -5.43
CA GLN A 32 -13.73 -9.29 -4.07
C GLN A 32 -12.39 -10.02 -3.87
N SER A 33 -11.46 -9.41 -3.13
CA SER A 33 -10.11 -9.96 -2.92
C SER A 33 -10.13 -11.39 -2.37
N THR A 34 -11.05 -11.71 -1.47
CA THR A 34 -11.25 -13.03 -0.88
C THR A 34 -11.70 -14.12 -1.87
N ASN A 35 -12.19 -13.75 -3.06
CA ASN A 35 -12.70 -14.67 -4.08
C ASN A 35 -11.75 -14.81 -5.28
N LEU A 36 -10.61 -14.15 -5.27
CA LEU A 36 -9.69 -14.13 -6.41
C LEU A 36 -9.08 -15.52 -6.67
N LEU A 37 -8.55 -16.17 -5.63
CA LEU A 37 -7.94 -17.50 -5.78
C LEU A 37 -8.98 -18.56 -6.18
N SER A 38 -10.15 -18.57 -5.54
CA SER A 38 -11.22 -19.50 -5.89
C SER A 38 -11.72 -19.29 -7.32
N GLY A 39 -11.80 -18.05 -7.81
CA GLY A 39 -12.13 -17.73 -9.18
C GLY A 39 -11.10 -18.26 -10.21
N LEU A 40 -9.80 -18.19 -9.88
CA LEU A 40 -8.74 -18.83 -10.70
C LEU A 40 -8.88 -20.34 -10.70
N MET A 41 -9.12 -20.96 -9.54
CA MET A 41 -9.23 -22.41 -9.41
C MET A 41 -10.46 -22.97 -10.13
N SER A 42 -11.57 -22.24 -10.16
CA SER A 42 -12.80 -22.63 -10.87
C SER A 42 -12.75 -22.34 -12.37
N GLY A 43 -11.81 -21.53 -12.85
CA GLY A 43 -11.76 -21.05 -14.22
C GLY A 43 -12.73 -19.91 -14.54
N ASP A 44 -13.33 -19.27 -13.51
CA ASP A 44 -14.14 -18.06 -13.70
C ASP A 44 -13.27 -16.82 -13.96
N ILE A 45 -12.00 -16.91 -13.61
CA ILE A 45 -10.93 -15.94 -13.84
C ILE A 45 -9.75 -16.66 -14.46
N ASP A 46 -9.25 -16.16 -15.59
CA ASP A 46 -8.07 -16.72 -16.28
C ASP A 46 -6.77 -16.08 -15.77
N VAL A 47 -6.81 -14.78 -15.41
CA VAL A 47 -5.61 -13.99 -15.02
C VAL A 47 -5.97 -13.00 -13.93
N LEU A 48 -5.15 -12.91 -12.90
CA LEU A 48 -5.16 -11.77 -11.97
C LEU A 48 -4.20 -10.70 -12.45
N SER A 49 -4.64 -9.45 -12.50
CA SER A 49 -3.77 -8.33 -12.85
C SER A 49 -2.74 -8.08 -11.74
N ALA A 50 -1.62 -7.44 -12.07
CA ALA A 50 -0.59 -7.06 -11.11
C ALA A 50 -1.10 -6.12 -9.98
N ASN A 51 -2.22 -5.44 -10.22
CA ASN A 51 -2.88 -4.58 -9.22
C ASN A 51 -3.96 -5.31 -8.40
N SER A 52 -4.17 -6.60 -8.66
CA SER A 52 -5.09 -7.41 -7.87
C SER A 52 -4.51 -7.59 -6.47
N GLN A 53 -5.27 -7.20 -5.47
CA GLN A 53 -4.85 -7.31 -4.08
C GLN A 53 -5.24 -8.69 -3.54
N ILE A 54 -4.51 -9.71 -3.98
CA ILE A 54 -4.70 -11.07 -3.46
C ILE A 54 -4.24 -11.11 -1.99
N PRO A 55 -5.03 -11.69 -1.06
CA PRO A 55 -4.58 -11.92 0.31
C PRO A 55 -3.27 -12.72 0.34
N LEU A 56 -2.39 -12.43 1.30
CA LEU A 56 -1.08 -13.11 1.39
C LEU A 56 -1.19 -14.62 1.53
N ALA A 57 -2.16 -15.09 2.31
CA ALA A 57 -2.42 -16.52 2.46
C ALA A 57 -2.80 -17.17 1.12
N ASP A 58 -3.56 -16.46 0.29
CA ASP A 58 -3.97 -16.94 -1.03
C ASP A 58 -2.79 -16.92 -2.03
N TRP A 59 -1.85 -15.97 -1.89
CA TRP A 59 -0.62 -15.93 -2.69
C TRP A 59 0.24 -17.17 -2.47
N GLU A 60 0.46 -17.57 -1.21
CA GLU A 60 1.17 -18.80 -0.89
C GLU A 60 0.42 -20.05 -1.38
N ALA A 61 -0.90 -20.08 -1.22
CA ALA A 61 -1.73 -21.17 -1.74
C ALA A 61 -1.66 -21.27 -3.28
N ALA A 62 -1.70 -20.13 -3.98
CA ALA A 62 -1.59 -20.08 -5.44
C ALA A 62 -0.26 -20.65 -5.96
N LYS A 63 0.87 -20.33 -5.30
CA LYS A 63 2.20 -20.88 -5.65
C LYS A 63 2.23 -22.41 -5.61
N ASN A 64 1.44 -23.01 -4.73
CA ASN A 64 1.40 -24.46 -4.50
C ASN A 64 0.24 -25.16 -5.23
N THR A 65 -0.60 -24.41 -5.96
CA THR A 65 -1.76 -24.98 -6.67
C THR A 65 -1.37 -25.41 -8.08
N GLN A 66 -1.59 -26.68 -8.40
CA GLN A 66 -1.33 -27.22 -9.74
C GLN A 66 -2.18 -26.50 -10.79
N GLY A 67 -1.56 -26.11 -11.90
CA GLY A 67 -2.24 -25.43 -13.01
C GLY A 67 -2.30 -23.90 -12.87
N ILE A 68 -1.90 -23.33 -11.73
CA ILE A 68 -1.73 -21.89 -11.54
C ILE A 68 -0.26 -21.51 -11.71
N VAL A 69 0.01 -20.51 -12.55
CA VAL A 69 1.33 -19.91 -12.72
C VAL A 69 1.37 -18.58 -12.00
N THR A 70 2.29 -18.42 -11.07
CA THR A 70 2.49 -17.17 -10.34
C THR A 70 3.79 -16.50 -10.78
N LYS A 71 3.76 -15.17 -10.86
CA LYS A 71 4.95 -14.36 -11.17
C LYS A 71 4.95 -13.09 -10.32
N SER A 72 6.01 -12.87 -9.56
CA SER A 72 6.28 -11.60 -8.87
C SER A 72 7.20 -10.76 -9.76
N VAL A 73 6.87 -9.49 -9.93
CA VAL A 73 7.68 -8.53 -10.70
C VAL A 73 7.80 -7.23 -9.92
N PRO A 74 8.99 -6.61 -9.89
CA PRO A 74 9.13 -5.28 -9.31
C PRO A 74 8.28 -4.27 -10.07
N THR A 75 7.71 -3.31 -9.34
CA THR A 75 6.95 -2.20 -9.90
C THR A 75 7.48 -0.89 -9.37
N PHE A 76 7.14 0.22 -10.04
CA PHE A 76 7.43 1.58 -9.54
C PHE A 76 6.39 2.08 -8.51
N ALA A 77 5.41 1.26 -8.16
CA ALA A 77 4.42 1.59 -7.15
C ALA A 77 5.01 1.46 -5.74
N TYR A 78 4.70 2.40 -4.87
CA TYR A 78 5.11 2.37 -3.46
C TYR A 78 3.95 2.73 -2.53
N GLN A 79 4.02 2.25 -1.30
CA GLN A 79 3.11 2.63 -0.23
C GLN A 79 3.78 3.69 0.63
N TYR A 80 3.03 4.71 1.02
CA TYR A 80 3.52 5.80 1.85
C TYR A 80 2.47 6.23 2.86
N MET A 81 2.93 6.85 3.93
CA MET A 81 2.10 7.58 4.88
C MET A 81 2.34 9.08 4.66
N ALA A 82 1.28 9.80 4.31
CA ALA A 82 1.34 11.25 4.20
C ALA A 82 1.08 11.87 5.58
N MET A 83 1.83 12.91 5.92
CA MET A 83 1.62 13.73 7.11
C MET A 83 1.25 15.14 6.67
N ASN A 84 0.23 15.71 7.28
CA ASN A 84 -0.26 17.06 6.92
C ASN A 84 0.67 18.13 7.44
N THR A 85 1.48 18.71 6.57
CA THR A 85 2.46 19.74 6.93
C THR A 85 1.84 21.09 7.29
N SER A 86 0.53 21.27 7.11
CA SER A 86 -0.19 22.48 7.57
C SER A 86 -0.58 22.43 9.06
N ARG A 87 -0.43 21.27 9.70
CA ARG A 87 -0.62 21.13 11.14
C ARG A 87 0.61 21.65 11.89
N ASP A 88 0.43 22.64 12.72
CA ASP A 88 1.50 23.30 13.46
C ASP A 88 2.27 22.37 14.41
N TYR A 89 1.61 21.35 14.93
CA TYR A 89 2.21 20.32 15.78
C TYR A 89 2.95 19.21 15.02
N LEU A 90 2.77 19.09 13.70
CA LEU A 90 3.54 18.17 12.86
C LEU A 90 4.77 18.89 12.27
N THR A 91 5.59 19.44 13.16
CA THR A 91 6.85 20.09 12.77
C THR A 91 7.78 19.13 12.03
N GLU A 92 8.84 19.62 11.42
CA GLU A 92 9.83 18.78 10.73
C GLU A 92 10.42 17.72 11.68
N ASP A 93 10.82 18.13 12.90
CA ASP A 93 11.37 17.21 13.90
C ASP A 93 10.39 16.13 14.32
N VAL A 94 9.11 16.47 14.51
CA VAL A 94 8.05 15.51 14.85
C VAL A 94 7.84 14.52 13.71
N ARG A 95 7.75 14.97 12.46
CA ARG A 95 7.61 14.09 11.30
C ARG A 95 8.82 13.17 11.13
N HIS A 96 10.02 13.68 11.40
CA HIS A 96 11.25 12.89 11.37
C HIS A 96 11.25 11.82 12.47
N ALA A 97 10.87 12.18 13.68
CA ALA A 97 10.70 11.24 14.79
C ALA A 97 9.70 10.13 14.46
N ILE A 98 8.53 10.48 13.91
CA ILE A 98 7.54 9.51 13.43
C ILE A 98 8.18 8.55 12.42
N SER A 99 8.96 9.07 11.47
CA SER A 99 9.62 8.25 10.46
C SER A 99 10.66 7.29 11.06
N LEU A 100 11.44 7.72 12.05
CA LEU A 100 12.42 6.86 12.75
C LEU A 100 11.75 5.79 13.61
N ALA A 101 10.55 6.05 14.11
CA ALA A 101 9.81 5.12 14.98
C ALA A 101 9.17 3.94 14.25
N ILE A 102 8.94 4.03 12.95
CA ILE A 102 8.23 3.01 12.18
C ILE A 102 9.18 1.91 11.71
N ASN A 103 8.96 0.68 12.17
CA ASN A 103 9.71 -0.49 11.73
C ASN A 103 9.18 -1.02 10.40
N ARG A 104 9.70 -0.47 9.30
CA ARG A 104 9.31 -0.86 7.94
C ARG A 104 9.68 -2.29 7.60
N GLN A 105 10.76 -2.82 8.20
CA GLN A 105 11.20 -4.20 7.96
C GLN A 105 10.17 -5.22 8.44
N VAL A 106 9.55 -4.97 9.60
CA VAL A 106 8.46 -5.83 10.10
C VAL A 106 7.27 -5.87 9.14
N ILE A 107 6.93 -4.73 8.51
CA ILE A 107 5.88 -4.69 7.49
C ILE A 107 6.25 -5.55 6.28
N VAL A 108 7.49 -5.43 5.79
CA VAL A 108 7.99 -6.23 4.66
C VAL A 108 7.98 -7.71 5.00
N ASP A 109 8.51 -8.10 6.15
CA ASP A 109 8.69 -9.51 6.51
C ASP A 109 7.38 -10.19 6.89
N GLN A 110 6.53 -9.52 7.71
CA GLN A 110 5.34 -10.15 8.27
C GLN A 110 4.08 -9.97 7.40
N LEU A 111 3.93 -8.82 6.75
CA LEU A 111 2.74 -8.57 5.92
C LEU A 111 2.98 -8.82 4.44
N LEU A 112 4.22 -8.72 3.96
CA LEU A 112 4.54 -8.87 2.55
C LEU A 112 5.45 -10.08 2.28
N GLN A 113 5.77 -10.88 3.31
CA GLN A 113 6.54 -12.13 3.21
C GLN A 113 7.87 -11.98 2.45
N GLY A 114 8.49 -10.80 2.54
CA GLY A 114 9.71 -10.47 1.80
C GLY A 114 9.49 -10.09 0.33
N GLU A 115 8.27 -10.07 -0.17
CA GLU A 115 7.93 -9.74 -1.58
C GLU A 115 7.90 -8.22 -1.85
N ALA A 116 8.55 -7.43 -1.01
CA ALA A 116 8.67 -5.98 -1.18
C ALA A 116 10.03 -5.48 -0.71
N ARG A 117 10.35 -4.23 -1.08
CA ARG A 117 11.53 -3.51 -0.60
C ARG A 117 11.11 -2.27 0.16
N ILE A 118 11.91 -1.84 1.11
CA ILE A 118 11.73 -0.55 1.78
C ILE A 118 12.04 0.56 0.78
N ALA A 119 11.07 1.43 0.54
CA ALA A 119 11.28 2.59 -0.32
C ALA A 119 12.13 3.65 0.40
N ILE A 120 13.18 4.13 -0.26
CA ILE A 120 14.07 5.19 0.23
C ILE A 120 13.52 6.57 -0.15
N GLY A 121 12.72 6.63 -1.21
CA GLY A 121 12.12 7.84 -1.74
C GLY A 121 10.94 7.54 -2.66
N PRO A 122 10.42 8.54 -3.37
CA PRO A 122 9.28 8.36 -4.26
C PRO A 122 9.63 7.63 -5.56
N LEU A 123 10.91 7.44 -5.85
CA LEU A 123 11.40 6.71 -7.03
C LEU A 123 12.00 5.37 -6.58
N ALA A 124 11.66 4.30 -7.30
CA ALA A 124 12.25 2.99 -7.07
C ALA A 124 13.74 2.98 -7.49
N GLU A 125 14.55 2.10 -6.87
CA GLU A 125 16.00 2.04 -7.10
C GLU A 125 16.39 1.77 -8.57
N ASP A 126 15.55 1.07 -9.31
CA ASP A 126 15.73 0.77 -10.74
C ASP A 126 15.12 1.86 -11.67
N HIS A 127 14.61 2.95 -11.10
CA HIS A 127 14.11 4.07 -11.88
C HIS A 127 15.30 4.92 -12.44
N PRO A 128 15.29 5.36 -13.71
CA PRO A 128 16.41 6.10 -14.34
C PRO A 128 16.83 7.39 -13.63
N TYR A 129 15.96 7.97 -12.81
CA TYR A 129 16.21 9.21 -12.05
C TYR A 129 16.32 8.95 -10.54
N PHE A 130 16.57 7.71 -10.13
CA PHE A 130 16.83 7.41 -8.72
C PHE A 130 18.18 8.03 -8.30
N ASP A 131 18.20 8.68 -7.14
CA ASP A 131 19.44 9.22 -6.58
C ASP A 131 20.07 8.18 -5.63
N GLU A 132 21.16 7.56 -6.07
CA GLU A 132 21.90 6.54 -5.32
C GLU A 132 22.55 7.09 -4.02
N LYS A 133 22.55 8.43 -3.83
CA LYS A 133 23.06 9.05 -2.60
C LYS A 133 22.02 9.11 -1.50
N LEU A 134 20.76 8.84 -1.79
CA LEU A 134 19.72 8.77 -0.79
C LEU A 134 20.00 7.62 0.19
N LEU A 135 19.91 7.91 1.47
CA LEU A 135 20.06 6.92 2.52
C LEU A 135 18.67 6.54 3.07
N PRO A 136 18.46 5.26 3.40
CA PRO A 136 17.23 4.82 4.04
C PRO A 136 17.09 5.49 5.42
N ILE A 137 15.85 5.78 5.80
CA ILE A 137 15.56 6.19 7.17
C ILE A 137 15.65 4.95 8.05
N GLU A 138 16.63 4.93 8.96
CA GLU A 138 16.82 3.84 9.90
C GLU A 138 15.68 3.77 10.93
N TYR A 139 15.41 2.57 11.42
CA TYR A 139 14.50 2.38 12.55
C TYR A 139 15.25 2.63 13.85
N ASP A 140 14.92 3.70 14.54
CA ASP A 140 15.53 4.07 15.82
C ASP A 140 14.47 4.71 16.75
N PRO A 141 13.70 3.90 17.48
CA PRO A 141 12.64 4.39 18.35
C PRO A 141 13.18 5.20 19.56
N GLU A 142 14.39 4.94 20.03
CA GLU A 142 14.97 5.68 21.14
C GLU A 142 15.34 7.11 20.72
N LYS A 143 15.97 7.25 19.56
CA LYS A 143 16.22 8.56 18.95
C LYS A 143 14.90 9.28 18.63
N ALA A 144 13.91 8.59 18.09
CA ALA A 144 12.59 9.13 17.81
C ALA A 144 11.95 9.73 19.07
N LYS A 145 11.99 9.00 20.19
CA LYS A 145 11.46 9.45 21.48
C LYS A 145 12.19 10.71 21.97
N SER A 146 13.51 10.69 21.93
CA SER A 146 14.31 11.86 22.34
C SER A 146 14.02 13.10 21.49
N MET A 147 13.81 12.93 20.19
CA MET A 147 13.43 14.01 19.27
C MET A 147 12.05 14.58 19.61
N LEU A 148 11.06 13.74 19.92
CA LEU A 148 9.72 14.17 20.32
C LEU A 148 9.74 14.97 21.62
N GLU A 149 10.51 14.50 22.61
CA GLU A 149 10.69 15.21 23.88
C GLU A 149 11.33 16.60 23.64
N ALA A 150 12.37 16.67 22.81
CA ALA A 150 13.03 17.92 22.45
C ALA A 150 12.13 18.87 21.66
N ALA A 151 11.24 18.33 20.81
CA ALA A 151 10.25 19.10 20.06
C ALA A 151 9.05 19.57 20.89
N GLY A 152 8.96 19.18 22.18
CA GLY A 152 7.85 19.55 23.06
C GLY A 152 6.53 18.87 22.69
N TRP A 153 6.56 17.64 22.22
CA TRP A 153 5.36 16.90 21.84
C TRP A 153 4.36 16.77 23.01
N ASP A 154 3.11 17.14 22.74
CA ASP A 154 2.03 16.94 23.72
C ASP A 154 1.57 15.48 23.70
N SER A 155 1.95 14.70 24.71
CA SER A 155 1.58 13.28 24.86
C SER A 155 0.07 13.04 25.06
N ASN A 156 -0.74 14.08 25.29
CA ASN A 156 -2.20 13.97 25.35
C ASN A 156 -2.84 14.05 23.96
N ARG A 157 -2.11 14.56 22.97
CA ARG A 157 -2.59 14.65 21.59
C ARG A 157 -2.73 13.25 21.00
N GLU A 158 -3.83 13.03 20.31
CA GLU A 158 -4.09 11.84 19.52
C GLU A 158 -4.07 12.19 18.03
N LEU A 159 -3.25 11.50 17.25
CA LEU A 159 -3.21 11.65 15.79
C LEU A 159 -4.24 10.72 15.14
N GLU A 160 -4.89 11.21 14.10
CA GLU A 160 -5.80 10.41 13.29
C GLU A 160 -5.05 9.82 12.09
N VAL A 161 -4.99 8.49 12.01
CA VAL A 161 -4.42 7.74 10.89
C VAL A 161 -5.55 7.22 10.01
N GLN A 162 -5.72 7.80 8.84
CA GLN A 162 -6.75 7.39 7.87
C GLN A 162 -6.22 6.31 6.94
N VAL A 163 -7.00 5.26 6.72
CA VAL A 163 -6.67 4.13 5.83
C VAL A 163 -7.89 3.73 5.00
N SER A 164 -7.67 3.35 3.73
CA SER A 164 -8.77 2.87 2.89
C SER A 164 -9.17 1.44 3.23
N THR A 165 -10.49 1.16 3.24
CA THR A 165 -11.04 -0.18 3.34
C THR A 165 -10.69 -1.05 2.14
N GLY A 166 -10.65 -2.36 2.33
CA GLY A 166 -10.47 -3.36 1.26
C GLY A 166 -9.04 -3.56 0.81
N ASN A 167 -8.07 -2.97 1.53
CA ASN A 167 -6.65 -3.25 1.36
C ASN A 167 -6.07 -3.77 2.67
N GLU A 168 -6.05 -5.10 2.81
CA GLU A 168 -5.60 -5.78 4.02
C GLU A 168 -4.19 -5.37 4.45
N VAL A 169 -3.27 -5.19 3.49
CA VAL A 169 -1.89 -4.80 3.78
C VAL A 169 -1.84 -3.40 4.40
N ARG A 170 -2.60 -2.43 3.86
CA ARG A 170 -2.66 -1.08 4.42
C ARG A 170 -3.30 -1.06 5.80
N GLU A 171 -4.40 -1.77 5.97
CA GLU A 171 -5.11 -1.85 7.25
C GLU A 171 -4.21 -2.45 8.34
N LYS A 172 -3.53 -3.55 8.05
CA LYS A 172 -2.58 -4.18 8.97
C LYS A 172 -1.33 -3.33 9.20
N SER A 173 -0.83 -2.65 8.16
CA SER A 173 0.29 -1.71 8.31
C SER A 173 -0.06 -0.57 9.26
N ALA A 174 -1.27 -0.01 9.17
CA ALA A 174 -1.71 1.05 10.08
C ALA A 174 -1.71 0.58 11.54
N ILE A 175 -2.08 -0.68 11.81
CA ILE A 175 -2.02 -1.26 13.16
C ILE A 175 -0.57 -1.38 13.67
N LEU A 176 0.36 -1.85 12.83
CA LEU A 176 1.78 -1.93 13.20
C LEU A 176 2.37 -0.54 13.44
N ILE A 177 2.05 0.42 12.59
CA ILE A 177 2.45 1.83 12.75
C ILE A 177 1.91 2.40 14.07
N GLN A 178 0.63 2.16 14.39
CA GLN A 178 0.03 2.57 15.67
C GLN A 178 0.81 2.01 16.87
N GLN A 179 1.17 0.72 16.82
CA GLN A 179 1.93 0.08 17.88
C GLN A 179 3.34 0.69 18.03
N ASP A 180 4.00 0.98 16.92
CA ASP A 180 5.32 1.61 16.93
C ASP A 180 5.27 3.05 17.47
N LEU A 181 4.29 3.84 17.05
CA LEU A 181 4.08 5.20 17.52
C LEU A 181 3.73 5.24 19.01
N GLN A 182 2.98 4.26 19.50
CA GLN A 182 2.66 4.14 20.93
C GLN A 182 3.92 3.92 21.79
N LYS A 183 4.92 3.18 21.29
CA LYS A 183 6.20 2.94 22.00
C LYS A 183 6.96 4.25 22.29
N ILE A 184 6.82 5.24 21.42
CA ILE A 184 7.47 6.55 21.55
C ILE A 184 6.57 7.63 22.18
N GLY A 185 5.36 7.26 22.65
CA GLY A 185 4.45 8.16 23.35
C GLY A 185 3.48 8.94 22.46
N ILE A 186 3.33 8.56 21.18
CA ILE A 186 2.30 9.12 20.30
C ILE A 186 1.05 8.24 20.36
N LYS A 187 -0.07 8.84 20.74
CA LYS A 187 -1.38 8.20 20.67
C LYS A 187 -1.94 8.33 19.25
N THR A 188 -2.53 7.27 18.74
CA THR A 188 -3.12 7.28 17.39
C THR A 188 -4.47 6.62 17.39
N LYS A 189 -5.40 7.16 16.58
CA LYS A 189 -6.70 6.59 16.28
C LYS A 189 -6.74 6.22 14.78
N ILE A 190 -6.95 4.94 14.49
CA ILE A 190 -7.11 4.49 13.10
C ILE A 190 -8.56 4.71 12.67
N GLN A 191 -8.74 5.39 11.55
CA GLN A 191 -10.02 5.60 10.89
C GLN A 191 -10.02 4.91 9.53
N THR A 192 -10.88 3.92 9.37
CA THR A 192 -11.03 3.16 8.13
C THR A 192 -12.14 3.80 7.28
N LEU A 193 -11.82 4.22 6.06
CA LEU A 193 -12.69 4.96 5.16
C LEU A 193 -12.80 4.25 3.81
N ASP A 194 -13.89 4.49 3.08
CA ASP A 194 -13.88 4.17 1.65
C ASP A 194 -12.90 5.08 0.90
N PHE A 195 -12.38 4.59 -0.23
CA PHE A 195 -11.32 5.30 -0.97
C PHE A 195 -11.75 6.70 -1.49
N PRO A 196 -12.98 6.91 -2.02
CA PRO A 196 -13.46 8.25 -2.38
C PRO A 196 -13.46 9.24 -1.22
N THR A 197 -13.90 8.81 -0.03
CA THR A 197 -13.91 9.64 1.19
C THR A 197 -12.48 9.98 1.62
N LEU A 198 -11.58 9.00 1.64
CA LEU A 198 -10.16 9.23 1.95
C LEU A 198 -9.52 10.24 0.98
N LEU A 199 -9.81 10.16 -0.31
CA LEU A 199 -9.32 11.14 -1.29
C LEU A 199 -9.91 12.54 -1.08
N THR A 200 -11.16 12.63 -0.66
CA THR A 200 -11.82 13.91 -0.35
C THR A 200 -11.15 14.55 0.85
N ASN A 201 -10.94 13.79 1.94
CA ASN A 201 -10.23 14.27 3.13
C ASN A 201 -8.81 14.72 2.79
N ALA A 202 -8.08 13.93 1.99
CA ALA A 202 -6.73 14.29 1.56
C ALA A 202 -6.68 15.62 0.78
N ARG A 203 -7.66 15.87 -0.11
CA ARG A 203 -7.75 17.12 -0.88
C ARG A 203 -8.11 18.33 -0.01
N ASN A 204 -8.93 18.12 1.00
CA ASN A 204 -9.35 19.17 1.92
C ASN A 204 -8.34 19.45 3.04
N GLY A 205 -7.36 18.57 3.25
CA GLY A 205 -6.46 18.63 4.40
C GLY A 205 -7.11 18.14 5.70
N ASP A 206 -8.15 17.32 5.62
CA ASP A 206 -8.88 16.78 6.78
C ASP A 206 -8.23 15.47 7.24
N TYR A 207 -6.95 15.55 7.64
CA TYR A 207 -6.14 14.46 8.18
C TYR A 207 -4.95 15.02 8.97
N ASP A 208 -4.24 14.21 9.72
CA ASP A 208 -2.98 14.49 10.38
C ASP A 208 -1.80 13.89 9.61
#